data_e2c92f0d95e55eb77a099fc1669a4765
#
_entry.id   e2c92f0d95e55eb77a099fc1669a4765
#
_cell.length_a   1.000
_cell.length_b   1.000
_cell.length_c   1.000
_cell.angle_alpha   90.00
_cell.angle_beta   90.00
_cell.angle_gamma   90.00
#
_symmetry.space_group_name_H-M   'P 1'
#
loop_
_entity.id
_entity.type
_entity.pdbx_description
1 polymer ?
#
loop_
_entity_poly.entity_id
_entity_poly.type
_entity_poly.pdbx_seq_one_letter_code
_entity_poly.pdbx_strand_id
1 'polypeptide(L)'
;MRKKLIGVMLAAAMVTGLAGCGSSSGTGTSAAAADTQATEAQKEEAKDDAKKEDEKEDSEASDTEGASDFHIGIVTGSVSQSEDDRRGAEAFQAMYGEDMVKLAIYPDNFTEELETTIQTIVNLSDDPKMKAIIMNQSVPGTTEAFRKIKETRPDILCIAGEGHEDLPEIGSAADLVCNNDFVARGYLIIRTAHELGCDTFVHISFPRHMAYETMSRRVAVMKEACKEFGMEFVLETAPDPTSDVGVAGAQAYILEKVPEWVEKYGE
;
A
#
# COMPACT_ATOMS: atom_id res chain seq x y z
N MET A 1 29.32 -14.17 27.50
CA MET A 1 28.48 -15.33 27.23
C MET A 1 27.10 -15.13 27.89
N ARG A 2 26.23 -14.23 27.40
CA ARG A 2 24.83 -14.07 27.86
C ARG A 2 24.14 -13.00 27.00
N LYS A 3 23.98 -13.21 25.67
CA LYS A 3 23.18 -12.34 24.79
C LYS A 3 22.57 -13.09 23.56
N LYS A 4 22.23 -14.38 23.70
CA LYS A 4 21.72 -15.20 22.59
C LYS A 4 20.28 -15.70 22.79
N LEU A 5 19.36 -14.95 23.42
CA LEU A 5 18.05 -15.51 23.76
C LEU A 5 16.84 -14.60 23.51
N ILE A 6 16.91 -13.62 22.64
CA ILE A 6 15.75 -12.72 22.37
C ILE A 6 15.24 -12.77 20.90
N GLY A 7 15.96 -13.40 19.97
CA GLY A 7 15.59 -13.41 18.53
C GLY A 7 14.57 -14.46 18.07
N VAL A 8 14.12 -15.41 18.90
CA VAL A 8 13.34 -16.57 18.44
C VAL A 8 11.82 -16.46 18.62
N MET A 9 11.29 -15.38 19.18
CA MET A 9 9.85 -15.31 19.53
C MET A 9 8.92 -14.60 18.55
N LEU A 10 9.36 -14.17 17.36
CA LEU A 10 8.49 -13.48 16.40
C LEU A 10 8.14 -14.30 15.13
N ALA A 11 8.68 -15.50 14.98
CA ALA A 11 8.44 -16.34 13.78
C ALA A 11 7.42 -17.49 13.98
N ALA A 12 6.82 -17.63 15.16
CA ALA A 12 5.98 -18.81 15.48
C ALA A 12 4.46 -18.59 15.41
N ALA A 13 3.96 -17.46 14.93
CA ALA A 13 2.53 -17.13 14.98
C ALA A 13 1.77 -17.25 13.64
N MET A 14 2.37 -17.77 12.56
CA MET A 14 1.70 -17.86 11.25
C MET A 14 1.63 -19.25 10.62
N VAL A 15 1.67 -20.33 11.39
CA VAL A 15 1.48 -21.69 10.86
C VAL A 15 0.43 -22.43 11.67
N THR A 16 -0.84 -22.05 11.54
CA THR A 16 -1.97 -22.95 11.84
C THR A 16 -3.15 -22.61 10.93
N GLY A 17 -3.26 -23.33 9.82
CA GLY A 17 -4.46 -23.22 9.01
C GLY A 17 -4.36 -23.75 7.60
N LEU A 18 -3.80 -24.95 7.38
CA LEU A 18 -4.05 -25.70 6.12
C LEU A 18 -3.68 -27.18 6.36
N ALA A 19 -4.62 -27.93 6.90
CA ALA A 19 -4.60 -29.38 6.82
C ALA A 19 -6.00 -29.85 6.42
N GLY A 20 -6.10 -30.43 5.23
CA GLY A 20 -7.27 -31.20 4.83
C GLY A 20 -7.63 -31.06 3.37
N CYS A 21 -7.08 -31.92 2.50
CA CYS A 21 -7.84 -32.86 1.72
C CYS A 21 -6.91 -33.75 0.90
N GLY A 22 -6.94 -35.01 1.23
CA GLY A 22 -6.24 -36.08 0.54
C GLY A 22 -6.99 -36.51 -0.73
N SER A 23 -6.21 -37.07 -1.60
CA SER A 23 -6.55 -37.69 -2.87
C SER A 23 -7.46 -38.90 -2.73
N SER A 24 -8.40 -39.09 -3.70
CA SER A 24 -8.53 -40.39 -4.40
C SER A 24 -9.42 -40.27 -5.62
N SER A 25 -8.97 -40.86 -6.67
CA SER A 25 -9.56 -41.10 -7.99
C SER A 25 -10.80 -42.01 -7.91
N GLY A 26 -11.77 -41.77 -8.81
CA GLY A 26 -12.83 -42.76 -9.07
C GLY A 26 -13.94 -42.24 -9.98
N THR A 27 -13.98 -42.75 -11.15
CA THR A 27 -14.96 -42.65 -12.23
C THR A 27 -16.39 -43.03 -11.81
N GLY A 28 -17.44 -42.36 -12.40
CA GLY A 28 -18.73 -43.03 -12.63
C GLY A 28 -19.98 -42.17 -12.44
N THR A 29 -20.50 -41.72 -13.56
CA THR A 29 -21.91 -41.61 -14.01
C THR A 29 -23.08 -41.45 -13.05
N SER A 30 -23.92 -40.43 -13.36
CA SER A 30 -25.40 -40.42 -13.49
C SER A 30 -26.33 -40.14 -12.31
N ALA A 31 -27.06 -39.06 -12.50
CA ALA A 31 -28.51 -38.85 -12.32
C ALA A 31 -29.16 -38.75 -10.93
N ALA A 32 -29.94 -37.67 -10.86
CA ALA A 32 -31.29 -37.48 -10.31
C ALA A 32 -31.52 -37.19 -8.82
N ALA A 33 -31.99 -35.96 -8.63
CA ALA A 33 -33.27 -35.54 -7.99
C ALA A 33 -33.50 -35.70 -6.46
N ALA A 34 -34.03 -34.59 -5.95
CA ALA A 34 -35.05 -34.43 -4.87
C ALA A 34 -34.52 -34.49 -3.42
N ASP A 35 -34.75 -33.50 -2.71
CA ASP A 35 -35.88 -32.94 -1.97
C ASP A 35 -35.64 -32.85 -0.45
N THR A 36 -35.94 -31.66 0.09
CA THR A 36 -36.60 -31.32 1.37
C THR A 36 -35.95 -31.71 2.73
N GLN A 37 -35.67 -30.82 3.57
CA GLN A 37 -36.41 -30.32 4.74
C GLN A 37 -35.53 -29.74 5.85
N ALA A 38 -36.07 -28.66 6.38
CA ALA A 38 -35.66 -27.90 7.54
C ALA A 38 -35.71 -28.65 8.86
N THR A 39 -34.94 -28.26 9.85
CA THR A 39 -35.39 -28.23 11.24
C THR A 39 -34.69 -27.15 12.07
N GLU A 40 -35.50 -26.42 12.80
CA GLU A 40 -35.23 -25.35 13.76
C GLU A 40 -34.68 -25.83 15.11
N ALA A 41 -34.22 -24.82 15.87
CA ALA A 41 -34.16 -24.64 17.33
C ALA A 41 -32.94 -25.22 18.06
N GLN A 42 -32.30 -24.46 18.91
CA GLN A 42 -32.75 -23.88 20.17
C GLN A 42 -31.73 -22.86 20.76
N LYS A 43 -32.33 -21.92 21.40
CA LYS A 43 -31.85 -20.80 22.19
C LYS A 43 -31.45 -21.26 23.60
N GLU A 44 -30.36 -20.81 24.13
CA GLU A 44 -30.17 -20.71 25.59
C GLU A 44 -29.39 -19.46 26.00
N GLU A 45 -29.99 -18.71 26.90
CA GLU A 45 -29.51 -17.47 27.49
C GLU A 45 -28.58 -17.77 28.67
N ALA A 46 -27.53 -16.95 28.83
CA ALA A 46 -26.97 -16.67 30.16
C ALA A 46 -26.52 -15.21 30.21
N LYS A 47 -27.20 -14.46 31.08
CA LYS A 47 -26.85 -13.11 31.55
C LYS A 47 -25.63 -13.19 32.47
N ASP A 48 -24.72 -12.24 32.34
CA ASP A 48 -24.06 -11.67 33.51
C ASP A 48 -23.67 -10.21 33.31
N ASP A 49 -23.90 -9.41 34.31
CA ASP A 49 -23.78 -7.96 34.41
C ASP A 49 -22.32 -7.51 34.54
N ALA A 50 -21.88 -6.54 33.74
CA ALA A 50 -20.86 -5.60 34.15
C ALA A 50 -21.06 -4.24 33.46
N LYS A 51 -21.52 -3.30 34.24
CA LYS A 51 -21.67 -1.88 34.01
C LYS A 51 -20.35 -1.22 33.59
N LYS A 52 -20.30 -0.61 32.39
CA LYS A 52 -19.30 0.36 32.00
C LYS A 52 -20.00 1.54 31.34
N GLU A 53 -19.73 2.70 31.90
CA GLU A 53 -20.25 4.00 31.48
C GLU A 53 -19.81 4.28 30.01
N ASP A 54 -20.81 4.52 29.18
CA ASP A 54 -20.65 5.02 27.82
C ASP A 54 -20.52 6.55 27.86
N GLU A 55 -19.36 7.07 27.54
CA GLU A 55 -19.23 8.39 26.94
C GLU A 55 -19.63 8.30 25.46
N LYS A 56 -20.85 8.71 25.18
CA LYS A 56 -21.34 8.94 23.83
C LYS A 56 -20.72 10.24 23.30
N GLU A 57 -19.67 10.15 22.51
CA GLU A 57 -19.41 11.19 21.51
C GLU A 57 -20.43 11.03 20.39
N ASP A 58 -21.38 11.97 20.38
CA ASP A 58 -22.32 12.17 19.29
C ASP A 58 -21.56 12.65 18.06
N SER A 59 -21.14 11.73 17.19
CA SER A 59 -20.83 12.07 15.81
C SER A 59 -22.16 12.17 15.07
N GLU A 60 -22.67 13.41 14.96
CA GLU A 60 -23.75 13.70 14.02
C GLU A 60 -23.29 13.34 12.61
N ALA A 61 -23.70 12.16 12.14
CA ALA A 61 -23.70 11.85 10.73
C ALA A 61 -24.69 12.80 10.07
N SER A 62 -24.18 13.80 9.38
CA SER A 62 -24.96 14.71 8.55
C SER A 62 -25.53 13.88 7.39
N ASP A 63 -26.80 13.50 7.48
CA ASP A 63 -27.61 13.08 6.34
C ASP A 63 -27.80 14.30 5.42
N THR A 64 -26.84 14.54 4.52
CA THR A 64 -27.02 15.45 3.39
C THR A 64 -27.36 14.63 2.16
N GLU A 65 -28.62 14.25 1.99
CA GLU A 65 -29.23 13.99 0.69
C GLU A 65 -29.32 15.31 -0.09
N GLY A 66 -28.21 15.74 -0.67
CA GLY A 66 -28.11 16.86 -1.61
C GLY A 66 -26.91 16.63 -2.50
N ALA A 67 -27.08 16.77 -3.82
CA ALA A 67 -25.95 16.72 -4.74
C ALA A 67 -24.86 17.69 -4.28
N SER A 68 -23.64 17.22 -4.09
CA SER A 68 -22.53 18.06 -3.64
C SER A 68 -22.30 19.25 -4.57
N ASP A 69 -22.07 20.43 -3.99
CA ASP A 69 -21.74 21.64 -4.76
C ASP A 69 -20.33 21.59 -5.36
N PHE A 70 -19.48 20.69 -4.88
CA PHE A 70 -18.12 20.49 -5.38
C PHE A 70 -17.74 19.02 -5.35
N HIS A 71 -16.75 18.65 -6.16
CA HIS A 71 -16.19 17.30 -6.20
C HIS A 71 -14.71 17.29 -5.85
N ILE A 72 -14.27 16.16 -5.27
CA ILE A 72 -12.88 15.87 -4.93
C ILE A 72 -12.47 14.60 -5.71
N GLY A 73 -11.43 14.71 -6.51
CA GLY A 73 -10.81 13.57 -7.18
C GLY A 73 -9.71 12.96 -6.31
N ILE A 74 -9.71 11.64 -6.15
CA ILE A 74 -8.61 10.92 -5.49
C ILE A 74 -8.09 9.87 -6.45
N VAL A 75 -6.78 9.92 -6.72
CA VAL A 75 -6.08 9.00 -7.60
C VAL A 75 -5.16 8.12 -6.77
N THR A 76 -5.32 6.81 -6.88
CA THR A 76 -4.52 5.81 -6.16
C THR A 76 -3.94 4.78 -7.11
N GLY A 77 -3.00 3.97 -6.65
CA GLY A 77 -2.66 2.71 -7.28
C GLY A 77 -3.78 1.68 -7.15
N SER A 78 -3.59 0.53 -7.77
CA SER A 78 -4.43 -0.64 -7.57
C SER A 78 -4.21 -1.26 -6.19
N VAL A 79 -5.09 -2.19 -5.79
CA VAL A 79 -4.92 -3.00 -4.58
C VAL A 79 -3.58 -3.77 -4.60
N SER A 80 -3.12 -4.20 -5.78
CA SER A 80 -1.85 -4.91 -5.94
C SER A 80 -0.62 -4.03 -5.68
N GLN A 81 -0.75 -2.73 -5.87
CA GLN A 81 0.33 -1.77 -5.62
C GLN A 81 0.33 -1.25 -4.18
N SER A 82 -0.83 -0.80 -3.70
CA SER A 82 -0.99 -0.20 -2.39
C SER A 82 -2.43 -0.40 -1.91
N GLU A 83 -2.68 -1.52 -1.24
CA GLU A 83 -4.01 -1.85 -0.74
C GLU A 83 -4.51 -0.81 0.25
N ASP A 84 -3.66 -0.35 1.16
CA ASP A 84 -4.02 0.60 2.21
C ASP A 84 -4.49 1.94 1.62
N ASP A 85 -3.79 2.45 0.61
CA ASP A 85 -4.14 3.70 -0.07
C ASP A 85 -5.49 3.58 -0.79
N ARG A 86 -5.68 2.46 -1.50
CA ARG A 86 -6.93 2.19 -2.21
C ARG A 86 -8.09 2.05 -1.24
N ARG A 87 -7.94 1.28 -0.16
CA ARG A 87 -8.95 1.11 0.89
C ARG A 87 -9.25 2.40 1.62
N GLY A 88 -8.23 3.21 1.89
CA GLY A 88 -8.40 4.53 2.47
C GLY A 88 -9.25 5.47 1.60
N ALA A 89 -8.99 5.49 0.30
CA ALA A 89 -9.78 6.28 -0.65
C ALA A 89 -11.23 5.78 -0.77
N GLU A 90 -11.45 4.47 -0.80
CA GLU A 90 -12.79 3.86 -0.81
C GLU A 90 -13.55 4.16 0.49
N ALA A 91 -12.90 4.10 1.64
CA ALA A 91 -13.52 4.45 2.93
C ALA A 91 -13.90 5.94 2.99
N PHE A 92 -13.04 6.82 2.45
CA PHE A 92 -13.34 8.25 2.34
C PHE A 92 -14.55 8.49 1.41
N GLN A 93 -14.60 7.82 0.25
CA GLN A 93 -15.74 7.90 -0.65
C GLN A 93 -17.03 7.37 0.01
N ALA A 94 -16.95 6.25 0.75
CA ALA A 94 -18.10 5.71 1.48
C ALA A 94 -18.62 6.67 2.57
N MET A 95 -17.73 7.45 3.19
CA MET A 95 -18.09 8.43 4.23
C MET A 95 -18.76 9.69 3.66
N TYR A 96 -18.28 10.19 2.52
CA TYR A 96 -18.72 11.47 1.94
C TYR A 96 -19.60 11.34 0.69
N GLY A 97 -19.78 10.12 0.18
CA GLY A 97 -20.61 9.80 -0.96
C GLY A 97 -19.89 9.85 -2.31
N GLU A 98 -20.34 9.01 -3.24
CA GLU A 98 -19.81 8.93 -4.60
C GLU A 98 -20.10 10.19 -5.42
N ASP A 99 -21.13 10.96 -5.04
CA ASP A 99 -21.43 12.23 -5.69
C ASP A 99 -20.34 13.27 -5.42
N MET A 100 -19.78 13.30 -4.21
CA MET A 100 -18.71 14.23 -3.84
C MET A 100 -17.34 13.72 -4.24
N VAL A 101 -17.04 12.43 -4.00
CA VAL A 101 -15.70 11.86 -4.16
C VAL A 101 -15.62 11.01 -5.42
N LYS A 102 -14.71 11.39 -6.33
CA LYS A 102 -14.44 10.68 -7.58
C LYS A 102 -13.11 9.95 -7.47
N LEU A 103 -13.14 8.62 -7.60
CA LEU A 103 -11.95 7.78 -7.53
C LEU A 103 -11.42 7.45 -8.91
N ALA A 104 -10.11 7.49 -9.07
CA ALA A 104 -9.40 7.00 -10.25
C ALA A 104 -8.22 6.12 -9.84
N ILE A 105 -7.80 5.24 -10.75
CA ILE A 105 -6.67 4.33 -10.54
C ILE A 105 -5.68 4.56 -11.67
N TYR A 106 -4.41 4.87 -11.36
CA TYR A 106 -3.35 4.89 -12.35
C TYR A 106 -2.84 3.46 -12.64
N PRO A 107 -2.24 3.21 -13.81
CA PRO A 107 -1.79 1.88 -14.22
C PRO A 107 -0.73 1.30 -13.28
N ASP A 108 -0.72 -0.03 -13.10
CA ASP A 108 0.30 -0.72 -12.31
C ASP A 108 1.70 -0.53 -12.92
N ASN A 109 1.77 -0.49 -14.24
CA ASN A 109 3.02 -0.26 -14.97
C ASN A 109 3.18 1.21 -15.41
N PHE A 110 2.96 2.13 -14.47
CA PHE A 110 2.97 3.58 -14.73
C PHE A 110 4.27 4.09 -15.36
N THR A 111 5.41 3.41 -15.20
CA THR A 111 6.69 3.79 -15.83
C THR A 111 6.68 3.57 -17.34
N GLU A 112 5.98 2.57 -17.84
CA GLU A 112 5.79 2.29 -19.26
C GLU A 112 4.51 2.93 -19.81
N GLU A 113 3.52 3.16 -18.94
CA GLU A 113 2.22 3.74 -19.28
C GLU A 113 2.08 5.19 -18.77
N LEU A 114 3.18 5.96 -18.94
CA LEU A 114 3.26 7.33 -18.41
C LEU A 114 2.10 8.23 -18.91
N GLU A 115 1.80 8.19 -20.21
CA GLU A 115 0.72 9.03 -20.77
C GLU A 115 -0.65 8.60 -20.22
N THR A 116 -0.90 7.31 -20.01
CA THR A 116 -2.12 6.82 -19.38
C THR A 116 -2.26 7.35 -17.95
N THR A 117 -1.16 7.37 -17.20
CA THR A 117 -1.12 7.94 -15.86
C THR A 117 -1.48 9.44 -15.88
N ILE A 118 -0.86 10.21 -16.77
CA ILE A 118 -1.14 11.64 -16.96
C ILE A 118 -2.62 11.86 -17.29
N GLN A 119 -3.15 11.13 -18.27
CA GLN A 119 -4.55 11.28 -18.70
C GLN A 119 -5.53 10.89 -17.59
N THR A 120 -5.24 9.84 -16.81
CA THR A 120 -6.06 9.44 -15.67
C THR A 120 -6.25 10.59 -14.67
N ILE A 121 -5.20 11.34 -14.40
CA ILE A 121 -5.24 12.49 -13.49
C ILE A 121 -5.97 13.68 -14.15
N VAL A 122 -5.60 14.01 -15.40
CA VAL A 122 -6.14 15.16 -16.15
C VAL A 122 -7.66 15.03 -16.39
N ASN A 123 -8.15 13.83 -16.72
CA ASN A 123 -9.56 13.57 -16.99
C ASN A 123 -10.48 13.95 -15.81
N LEU A 124 -9.99 13.91 -14.57
CA LEU A 124 -10.77 14.38 -13.42
C LEU A 124 -11.07 15.88 -13.50
N SER A 125 -10.23 16.67 -14.17
CA SER A 125 -10.43 18.11 -14.33
C SER A 125 -11.54 18.49 -15.32
N ASP A 126 -12.00 17.55 -16.15
CA ASP A 126 -13.13 17.74 -17.06
C ASP A 126 -14.47 17.93 -16.32
N ASP A 127 -14.53 17.48 -15.08
CA ASP A 127 -15.68 17.67 -14.22
C ASP A 127 -15.78 19.14 -13.78
N PRO A 128 -16.85 19.86 -14.18
CA PRO A 128 -16.99 21.29 -13.87
C PRO A 128 -17.09 21.59 -12.36
N LYS A 129 -17.48 20.61 -11.55
CA LYS A 129 -17.58 20.74 -10.10
C LYS A 129 -16.27 20.36 -9.38
N MET A 130 -15.26 19.83 -10.08
CA MET A 130 -13.99 19.46 -9.49
C MET A 130 -13.31 20.66 -8.85
N LYS A 131 -12.93 20.56 -7.57
CA LYS A 131 -12.24 21.60 -6.80
C LYS A 131 -10.92 21.15 -6.21
N ALA A 132 -10.71 19.85 -6.04
CA ALA A 132 -9.44 19.33 -5.60
C ALA A 132 -9.14 17.99 -6.29
N ILE A 133 -7.89 17.77 -6.66
CA ILE A 133 -7.39 16.49 -7.15
C ILE A 133 -6.21 16.10 -6.27
N ILE A 134 -6.34 14.94 -5.63
CA ILE A 134 -5.35 14.36 -4.72
C ILE A 134 -4.72 13.17 -5.43
N MET A 135 -3.44 13.28 -5.73
CA MET A 135 -2.63 12.15 -6.14
C MET A 135 -2.02 11.53 -4.89
N ASN A 136 -2.50 10.35 -4.47
CA ASN A 136 -2.11 9.80 -3.16
C ASN A 136 -0.63 9.41 -3.10
N GLN A 137 -0.13 8.76 -4.14
CA GLN A 137 1.30 8.55 -4.38
C GLN A 137 1.68 9.25 -5.68
N SER A 138 2.45 10.33 -5.58
CA SER A 138 2.81 11.14 -6.74
C SER A 138 3.89 10.44 -7.57
N VAL A 139 3.47 9.41 -8.31
CA VAL A 139 4.30 8.64 -9.24
C VAL A 139 4.69 9.46 -10.47
N PRO A 140 5.68 9.03 -11.27
CA PRO A 140 6.05 9.67 -12.53
C PRO A 140 4.84 10.01 -13.41
N GLY A 141 4.79 11.26 -13.90
CA GLY A 141 3.68 11.83 -14.66
C GLY A 141 2.77 12.77 -13.86
N THR A 142 2.83 12.75 -12.53
CA THR A 142 2.00 13.61 -11.67
C THR A 142 2.29 15.09 -11.90
N THR A 143 3.56 15.48 -11.93
CA THR A 143 4.00 16.87 -12.18
C THR A 143 3.45 17.42 -13.49
N GLU A 144 3.58 16.63 -14.57
CA GLU A 144 3.10 17.02 -15.89
C GLU A 144 1.55 17.11 -15.92
N ALA A 145 0.86 16.16 -15.29
CA ALA A 145 -0.61 16.19 -15.18
C ALA A 145 -1.09 17.46 -14.46
N PHE A 146 -0.46 17.82 -13.34
CA PHE A 146 -0.82 19.02 -12.59
C PHE A 146 -0.54 20.30 -13.39
N ARG A 147 0.56 20.38 -14.14
CA ARG A 147 0.82 21.51 -15.05
C ARG A 147 -0.28 21.63 -16.10
N LYS A 148 -0.66 20.55 -16.77
CA LYS A 148 -1.77 20.52 -17.75
C LYS A 148 -3.11 20.97 -17.14
N ILE A 149 -3.42 20.51 -15.92
CA ILE A 149 -4.63 20.95 -15.20
C ILE A 149 -4.58 22.47 -14.94
N LYS A 150 -3.46 22.96 -14.42
CA LYS A 150 -3.32 24.39 -14.10
C LYS A 150 -3.39 25.32 -15.30
N GLU A 151 -3.07 24.85 -16.51
CA GLU A 151 -3.23 25.62 -17.75
C GLU A 151 -4.71 25.91 -18.08
N THR A 152 -5.60 24.97 -17.79
CA THR A 152 -7.03 25.06 -18.16
C THR A 152 -7.94 25.29 -16.97
N ARG A 153 -7.59 24.76 -15.81
CA ARG A 153 -8.37 24.80 -14.57
C ARG A 153 -7.50 25.22 -13.37
N PRO A 154 -7.00 26.47 -13.36
CA PRO A 154 -6.16 26.97 -12.26
C PRO A 154 -6.92 27.06 -10.92
N ASP A 155 -8.25 26.93 -10.93
CA ASP A 155 -9.13 26.90 -9.75
C ASP A 155 -9.12 25.56 -9.00
N ILE A 156 -8.60 24.48 -9.58
CA ILE A 156 -8.52 23.18 -8.94
C ILE A 156 -7.28 23.12 -8.06
N LEU A 157 -7.45 22.73 -6.79
CA LEU A 157 -6.33 22.41 -5.89
C LEU A 157 -5.70 21.08 -6.31
N CYS A 158 -4.41 21.12 -6.64
CA CYS A 158 -3.60 19.95 -6.96
C CYS A 158 -2.77 19.57 -5.73
N ILE A 159 -3.04 18.40 -5.16
CA ILE A 159 -2.41 17.92 -3.93
C ILE A 159 -1.59 16.67 -4.24
N ALA A 160 -0.28 16.76 -4.00
CA ALA A 160 0.66 15.67 -4.17
C ALA A 160 0.92 14.99 -2.82
N GLY A 161 0.48 13.76 -2.66
CA GLY A 161 0.86 12.88 -1.55
C GLY A 161 2.09 12.05 -1.93
N GLU A 162 2.92 11.69 -0.96
CA GLU A 162 4.08 10.81 -1.13
C GLU A 162 4.88 11.05 -2.42
N GLY A 163 5.54 12.22 -2.52
CA GLY A 163 6.27 12.64 -3.72
C GLY A 163 7.38 11.66 -4.13
N HIS A 164 7.19 10.97 -5.25
CA HIS A 164 8.14 10.04 -5.84
C HIS A 164 8.87 10.60 -7.06
N GLU A 165 8.47 11.77 -7.53
CA GLU A 165 9.19 12.57 -8.51
C GLU A 165 10.19 13.52 -7.83
N ASP A 166 10.93 14.32 -8.59
CA ASP A 166 11.78 15.37 -8.04
C ASP A 166 10.97 16.36 -7.21
N LEU A 167 11.28 16.50 -5.92
CA LEU A 167 10.47 17.30 -5.00
C LEU A 167 10.37 18.79 -5.36
N PRO A 168 11.44 19.48 -5.83
CA PRO A 168 11.34 20.81 -6.40
C PRO A 168 10.39 20.90 -7.59
N GLU A 169 10.43 19.94 -8.50
CA GLU A 169 9.58 19.92 -9.70
C GLU A 169 8.11 19.75 -9.34
N ILE A 170 7.76 18.73 -8.52
CA ILE A 170 6.38 18.54 -8.11
C ILE A 170 5.87 19.66 -7.23
N GLY A 171 6.73 20.24 -6.37
CA GLY A 171 6.42 21.42 -5.57
C GLY A 171 6.14 22.66 -6.38
N SER A 172 6.66 22.74 -7.62
CA SER A 172 6.36 23.84 -8.56
C SER A 172 5.00 23.69 -9.25
N ALA A 173 4.44 22.48 -9.30
CA ALA A 173 3.20 22.14 -10.00
C ALA A 173 2.00 21.91 -9.07
N ALA A 174 2.25 21.47 -7.85
CA ALA A 174 1.21 21.23 -6.85
C ALA A 174 0.97 22.48 -5.97
N ASP A 175 -0.26 22.65 -5.48
CA ASP A 175 -0.57 23.66 -4.46
C ASP A 175 -0.16 23.21 -3.06
N LEU A 176 -0.14 21.91 -2.83
CA LEU A 176 0.29 21.29 -1.58
C LEU A 176 1.03 19.98 -1.85
N VAL A 177 2.16 19.78 -1.18
CA VAL A 177 2.89 18.52 -1.16
C VAL A 177 2.88 17.96 0.25
N CYS A 178 2.29 16.77 0.41
CA CYS A 178 2.29 16.01 1.66
C CYS A 178 3.28 14.86 1.51
N ASN A 179 4.42 14.94 2.17
CA ASN A 179 5.47 13.94 2.01
C ASN A 179 6.03 13.48 3.35
N ASN A 180 6.29 12.17 3.44
CA ASN A 180 7.14 11.59 4.47
C ASN A 180 8.61 11.86 4.12
N ASP A 181 9.47 11.98 5.10
CA ASP A 181 10.91 12.04 4.84
C ASP A 181 11.45 10.62 4.52
N PHE A 182 11.12 10.14 3.31
CA PHE A 182 11.56 8.82 2.84
C PHE A 182 13.08 8.69 2.77
N VAL A 183 13.78 9.78 2.53
CA VAL A 183 15.25 9.79 2.37
C VAL A 183 15.90 9.65 3.75
N ALA A 184 15.50 10.48 4.73
CA ALA A 184 16.02 10.39 6.10
C ALA A 184 15.68 9.06 6.77
N ARG A 185 14.54 8.43 6.42
CA ARG A 185 14.20 7.06 6.86
C ARG A 185 15.29 6.06 6.52
N GLY A 186 15.99 6.23 5.39
CA GLY A 186 17.12 5.36 5.01
C GLY A 186 18.23 5.37 6.05
N TYR A 187 18.65 6.54 6.52
CA TYR A 187 19.63 6.66 7.59
C TYR A 187 19.15 6.04 8.91
N LEU A 188 17.90 6.36 9.29
CA LEU A 188 17.33 5.89 10.56
C LEU A 188 17.24 4.36 10.65
N ILE A 189 16.87 3.69 9.55
CA ILE A 189 16.80 2.22 9.51
C ILE A 189 18.19 1.61 9.72
N ILE A 190 19.21 2.12 9.03
CA ILE A 190 20.59 1.61 9.17
C ILE A 190 21.13 1.86 10.58
N ARG A 191 20.91 3.06 11.11
CA ARG A 191 21.30 3.37 12.51
C ARG A 191 20.64 2.40 13.49
N THR A 192 19.35 2.14 13.34
CA THR A 192 18.64 1.20 14.23
C THR A 192 19.19 -0.22 14.09
N ALA A 193 19.47 -0.68 12.86
CA ALA A 193 20.10 -1.98 12.65
C ALA A 193 21.46 -2.08 13.34
N HIS A 194 22.30 -1.04 13.21
CA HIS A 194 23.58 -0.98 13.91
C HIS A 194 23.42 -1.00 15.44
N GLU A 195 22.50 -0.21 16.00
CA GLU A 195 22.19 -0.20 17.44
C GLU A 195 21.71 -1.56 17.96
N LEU A 196 21.05 -2.35 17.11
CA LEU A 196 20.67 -3.74 17.39
C LEU A 196 21.82 -4.74 17.27
N GLY A 197 22.97 -4.29 16.77
CA GLY A 197 24.19 -5.10 16.65
C GLY A 197 24.30 -5.85 15.33
N CYS A 198 23.56 -5.44 14.29
CA CYS A 198 23.72 -5.98 12.95
C CYS A 198 25.00 -5.44 12.31
N ASP A 199 25.68 -6.27 11.52
CA ASP A 199 26.86 -5.91 10.73
C ASP A 199 26.60 -5.97 9.22
N THR A 200 25.46 -6.53 8.81
CA THR A 200 25.04 -6.62 7.42
C THR A 200 23.58 -6.16 7.26
N PHE A 201 23.32 -5.36 6.23
CA PHE A 201 21.97 -4.92 5.89
C PHE A 201 21.60 -5.34 4.46
N VAL A 202 20.63 -6.26 4.33
CA VAL A 202 20.11 -6.69 3.03
C VAL A 202 18.89 -5.86 2.66
N HIS A 203 19.03 -5.03 1.62
CA HIS A 203 17.92 -4.27 1.05
C HIS A 203 17.33 -4.99 -0.15
N ILE A 204 16.04 -5.30 -0.08
CA ILE A 204 15.32 -5.98 -1.15
C ILE A 204 14.43 -4.96 -1.85
N SER A 205 14.53 -4.90 -3.17
CA SER A 205 13.68 -4.04 -4.00
C SER A 205 13.47 -4.65 -5.38
N PHE A 206 12.73 -3.99 -6.25
CA PHE A 206 12.49 -4.38 -7.63
C PHE A 206 12.50 -3.15 -8.55
N PRO A 207 12.67 -3.32 -9.90
CA PRO A 207 12.94 -2.21 -10.82
C PRO A 207 11.92 -1.08 -10.75
N ARG A 208 10.63 -1.37 -10.65
CA ARG A 208 9.58 -0.36 -10.56
C ARG A 208 9.74 0.54 -9.33
N HIS A 209 10.02 -0.04 -8.14
CA HIS A 209 10.31 0.74 -6.94
C HIS A 209 11.59 1.59 -7.08
N MET A 210 12.61 1.04 -7.73
CA MET A 210 13.86 1.77 -7.95
C MET A 210 13.72 2.91 -8.98
N ALA A 211 12.61 2.94 -9.75
CA ALA A 211 12.27 4.06 -10.63
C ALA A 211 11.76 5.30 -9.87
N TYR A 212 11.32 5.14 -8.63
CA TYR A 212 11.01 6.28 -7.77
C TYR A 212 12.31 6.99 -7.37
N GLU A 213 12.39 8.30 -7.62
CA GLU A 213 13.56 9.10 -7.25
C GLU A 213 13.83 9.06 -5.73
N THR A 214 12.78 9.16 -4.92
CA THR A 214 12.86 9.06 -3.46
C THR A 214 13.41 7.71 -3.00
N MET A 215 13.09 6.60 -3.68
CA MET A 215 13.62 5.28 -3.38
C MET A 215 15.10 5.16 -3.73
N SER A 216 15.50 5.60 -4.91
CA SER A 216 16.91 5.58 -5.33
C SER A 216 17.78 6.46 -4.42
N ARG A 217 17.29 7.63 -4.01
CA ARG A 217 17.96 8.52 -3.04
C ARG A 217 18.06 7.86 -1.66
N ARG A 218 17.00 7.22 -1.18
CA ARG A 218 17.01 6.49 0.09
C ARG A 218 18.04 5.38 0.09
N VAL A 219 18.13 4.59 -0.99
CA VAL A 219 19.16 3.54 -1.14
C VAL A 219 20.57 4.13 -1.11
N ALA A 220 20.79 5.30 -1.74
CA ALA A 220 22.08 5.97 -1.68
C ALA A 220 22.43 6.37 -0.23
N VAL A 221 21.49 6.93 0.52
CA VAL A 221 21.67 7.27 1.93
C VAL A 221 21.94 6.02 2.78
N MET A 222 21.22 4.91 2.56
CA MET A 222 21.48 3.65 3.26
C MET A 222 22.90 3.14 3.03
N LYS A 223 23.40 3.19 1.79
CA LYS A 223 24.78 2.79 1.47
C LYS A 223 25.81 3.62 2.20
N GLU A 224 25.64 4.93 2.25
CA GLU A 224 26.57 5.81 2.98
C GLU A 224 26.47 5.60 4.49
N ALA A 225 25.27 5.43 5.04
CA ALA A 225 25.07 5.12 6.45
C ALA A 225 25.72 3.77 6.85
N CYS A 226 25.60 2.73 6.02
CA CYS A 226 26.27 1.46 6.25
C CYS A 226 27.81 1.65 6.31
N LYS A 227 28.38 2.46 5.40
CA LYS A 227 29.83 2.78 5.47
C LYS A 227 30.20 3.53 6.76
N GLU A 228 29.39 4.51 7.17
CA GLU A 228 29.59 5.25 8.41
C GLU A 228 29.61 4.33 9.64
N PHE A 229 28.70 3.38 9.70
CA PHE A 229 28.58 2.42 10.81
C PHE A 229 29.43 1.16 10.65
N GLY A 230 30.19 1.02 9.56
CA GLY A 230 31.04 -0.14 9.31
C GLY A 230 30.25 -1.42 8.99
N MET A 231 29.03 -1.27 8.45
CA MET A 231 28.14 -2.37 8.05
C MET A 231 28.29 -2.71 6.57
N GLU A 232 28.05 -3.97 6.22
CA GLU A 232 27.91 -4.39 4.83
C GLU A 232 26.51 -4.00 4.29
N PHE A 233 26.45 -3.42 3.11
CA PHE A 233 25.19 -3.16 2.39
C PHE A 233 25.05 -4.08 1.20
N VAL A 234 23.98 -4.90 1.20
CA VAL A 234 23.64 -5.82 0.12
C VAL A 234 22.35 -5.35 -0.54
N LEU A 235 22.37 -5.18 -1.88
CA LEU A 235 21.17 -4.87 -2.67
C LEU A 235 20.73 -6.11 -3.43
N GLU A 236 19.53 -6.57 -3.13
CA GLU A 236 18.91 -7.71 -3.79
C GLU A 236 17.71 -7.26 -4.64
N THR A 237 17.59 -7.89 -5.82
CA THR A 237 16.46 -7.61 -6.71
C THR A 237 15.46 -8.75 -6.68
N ALA A 238 14.28 -8.48 -6.13
CA ALA A 238 13.17 -9.42 -6.11
C ALA A 238 12.29 -9.28 -7.36
N PRO A 239 11.49 -10.31 -7.70
CA PRO A 239 10.42 -10.17 -8.70
C PRO A 239 9.40 -9.12 -8.26
N ASP A 240 8.92 -8.30 -9.21
CA ASP A 240 7.85 -7.35 -8.97
C ASP A 240 6.52 -8.09 -8.75
N PRO A 241 5.80 -7.87 -7.62
CA PRO A 241 4.51 -8.52 -7.37
C PRO A 241 3.40 -8.12 -8.36
N THR A 242 3.59 -7.06 -9.15
CA THR A 242 2.66 -6.65 -10.22
C THR A 242 3.03 -7.21 -11.60
N SER A 243 4.15 -7.96 -11.70
CA SER A 243 4.55 -8.65 -12.92
C SER A 243 3.81 -9.98 -13.12
N ASP A 244 4.09 -10.68 -14.22
CA ASP A 244 3.48 -11.97 -14.56
C ASP A 244 3.62 -13.05 -13.47
N VAL A 245 4.68 -12.98 -12.66
CA VAL A 245 4.88 -13.93 -11.55
C VAL A 245 4.00 -13.60 -10.34
N GLY A 246 3.47 -12.38 -10.27
CA GLY A 246 2.54 -11.92 -9.26
C GLY A 246 3.08 -11.96 -7.83
N VAL A 247 2.18 -11.71 -6.89
CA VAL A 247 2.48 -11.76 -5.43
C VAL A 247 3.04 -13.12 -5.02
N ALA A 248 2.50 -14.21 -5.56
CA ALA A 248 2.96 -15.57 -5.23
C ALA A 248 4.43 -15.81 -5.62
N GLY A 249 4.85 -15.30 -6.80
CA GLY A 249 6.24 -15.40 -7.23
C GLY A 249 7.19 -14.56 -6.36
N ALA A 250 6.77 -13.36 -5.96
CA ALA A 250 7.53 -12.52 -5.05
C ALA A 250 7.68 -13.18 -3.65
N GLN A 251 6.60 -13.75 -3.12
CA GLN A 251 6.63 -14.49 -1.86
C GLN A 251 7.54 -15.73 -1.92
N ALA A 252 7.46 -16.52 -3.01
CA ALA A 252 8.31 -17.69 -3.20
C ALA A 252 9.78 -17.29 -3.22
N TYR A 253 10.14 -16.20 -3.90
CA TYR A 253 11.50 -15.67 -3.91
C TYR A 253 12.01 -15.35 -2.50
N ILE A 254 11.21 -14.65 -1.68
CA ILE A 254 11.62 -14.30 -0.30
C ILE A 254 11.79 -15.56 0.55
N LEU A 255 10.86 -16.53 0.45
CA LEU A 255 10.95 -17.79 1.19
C LEU A 255 12.21 -18.61 0.83
N GLU A 256 12.66 -18.54 -0.41
CA GLU A 256 13.90 -19.18 -0.88
C GLU A 256 15.15 -18.42 -0.39
N LYS A 257 15.15 -17.08 -0.50
CA LYS A 257 16.34 -16.27 -0.27
C LYS A 257 16.65 -15.99 1.18
N VAL A 258 15.66 -15.86 2.05
CA VAL A 258 15.91 -15.58 3.48
C VAL A 258 16.79 -16.63 4.14
N PRO A 259 16.57 -17.95 3.98
CA PRO A 259 17.48 -18.95 4.51
C PRO A 259 18.92 -18.84 3.97
N GLU A 260 19.08 -18.54 2.67
CA GLU A 260 20.41 -18.34 2.07
C GLU A 260 21.15 -17.14 2.68
N TRP A 261 20.43 -16.02 2.92
CA TRP A 261 21.02 -14.84 3.55
C TRP A 261 21.38 -15.09 5.02
N VAL A 262 20.52 -15.81 5.76
CA VAL A 262 20.82 -16.20 7.14
C VAL A 262 22.05 -17.11 7.21
N GLU A 263 22.17 -18.07 6.30
CA GLU A 263 23.38 -18.92 6.21
C GLU A 263 24.64 -18.12 5.89
N LYS A 264 24.52 -17.13 4.99
CA LYS A 264 25.65 -16.35 4.50
C LYS A 264 26.10 -15.26 5.45
N TYR A 265 25.15 -14.54 6.06
CA TYR A 265 25.42 -13.33 6.82
C TYR A 265 25.19 -13.50 8.34
N GLY A 266 24.57 -14.58 8.77
CA GLY A 266 24.25 -14.86 10.17
C GLY A 266 22.81 -14.50 10.56
N GLU A 267 22.47 -14.75 11.82
CA GLU A 267 21.16 -14.46 12.42
C GLU A 267 21.11 -13.06 13.01
#